data_58a3145afecd12539b98403fdf21cbd1
#
_entry.id   58a3145afecd12539b98403fdf21cbd1
#
_cell.length_a   1.000
_cell.length_b   1.000
_cell.length_c   1.000
_cell.angle_alpha   90.00
_cell.angle_beta   90.00
_cell.angle_gamma   90.00
#
_symmetry.space_group_name_H-M   'P 1'
#
loop_
_entity.id
_entity.type
_entity.pdbx_description
1 polymer ?
#
loop_
_entity_poly.entity_id
_entity_poly.type
_entity_poly.pdbx_seq_one_letter_code
_entity_poly.pdbx_strand_id
1 'polypeptide(L)'
;MPETVDPLDKLPDDIAAQAFRRLVRHLRKRHDAQNIDLMGLSGFCRNCLADWIRDAGYDGDKGDARALIHGMPMDEWKARFQTEATPEQLARMEASMKKN
;
A
#
# COMPACT_ATOMS: atom_id res chain seq x y z
N MET A 1 32.43 -4.93 -14.59
CA MET A 1 31.89 -4.04 -13.58
C MET A 1 31.27 -4.85 -12.45
N PRO A 2 31.62 -4.57 -11.26
CA PRO A 2 31.00 -5.29 -10.17
C PRO A 2 29.50 -4.97 -10.12
N GLU A 3 28.73 -5.98 -9.87
CA GLU A 3 27.34 -5.80 -9.61
C GLU A 3 27.16 -4.98 -8.34
N THR A 4 26.36 -3.94 -8.45
CA THR A 4 25.99 -3.16 -7.28
C THR A 4 24.90 -3.92 -6.55
N VAL A 5 25.23 -4.52 -5.42
CA VAL A 5 24.23 -5.18 -4.60
C VAL A 5 23.49 -4.10 -3.84
N ASP A 6 22.17 -4.09 -3.99
CA ASP A 6 21.34 -3.16 -3.23
C ASP A 6 21.44 -3.52 -1.74
N PRO A 7 21.90 -2.59 -0.89
CA PRO A 7 21.98 -2.86 0.55
C PRO A 7 20.65 -3.30 1.17
N LEU A 8 19.53 -2.93 0.56
CA LEU A 8 18.21 -3.35 1.01
C LEU A 8 18.07 -4.88 0.96
N ASP A 9 18.68 -5.52 -0.04
CA ASP A 9 18.63 -6.99 -0.18
C ASP A 9 19.40 -7.69 0.92
N LYS A 10 20.32 -6.99 1.59
CA LYS A 10 21.10 -7.53 2.71
C LYS A 10 20.42 -7.33 4.06
N LEU A 11 19.35 -6.54 4.09
CA LEU A 11 18.59 -6.36 5.31
C LEU A 11 17.94 -7.71 5.67
N PRO A 12 18.16 -8.23 6.88
CA PRO A 12 17.55 -9.51 7.27
C PRO A 12 16.02 -9.47 7.11
N ASP A 13 15.47 -10.59 6.67
CA ASP A 13 14.04 -10.67 6.37
C ASP A 13 13.17 -10.37 7.59
N ASP A 14 13.57 -10.80 8.77
CA ASP A 14 12.81 -10.52 10.00
C ASP A 14 12.78 -9.03 10.33
N ILE A 15 13.86 -8.32 10.06
CA ILE A 15 13.93 -6.86 10.26
C ILE A 15 13.05 -6.16 9.22
N ALA A 16 13.17 -6.56 7.96
CA ALA A 16 12.34 -6.03 6.88
C ALA A 16 10.86 -6.26 7.16
N ALA A 17 10.51 -7.46 7.64
CA ALA A 17 9.14 -7.80 7.99
C ALA A 17 8.60 -6.92 9.12
N GLN A 18 9.41 -6.67 10.14
CA GLN A 18 9.00 -5.80 11.25
C GLN A 18 8.75 -4.38 10.77
N ALA A 19 9.62 -3.86 9.92
CA ALA A 19 9.47 -2.52 9.36
C ALA A 19 8.20 -2.42 8.49
N PHE A 20 7.94 -3.43 7.67
CA PHE A 20 6.74 -3.48 6.85
C PHE A 20 5.47 -3.49 7.71
N ARG A 21 5.46 -4.31 8.76
CA ARG A 21 4.31 -4.37 9.69
C ARG A 21 4.08 -3.04 10.38
N ARG A 22 5.15 -2.33 10.70
CA ARG A 22 5.06 -0.99 11.28
C ARG A 22 4.42 0.00 10.30
N LEU A 23 4.82 -0.05 9.05
CA LEU A 23 4.21 0.77 8.00
C LEU A 23 2.70 0.50 7.90
N VAL A 24 2.32 -0.76 7.86
CA VAL A 24 0.91 -1.15 7.75
C VAL A 24 0.11 -0.64 8.96
N ARG A 25 0.65 -0.83 10.16
CA ARG A 25 -0.03 -0.35 11.36
C ARG A 25 -0.15 1.18 11.39
N HIS A 26 0.85 1.87 10.86
CA HIS A 26 0.78 3.32 10.73
C HIS A 26 -0.36 3.74 9.79
N LEU A 27 -0.46 3.10 8.65
CA LEU A 27 -1.55 3.38 7.70
C LEU A 27 -2.92 3.08 8.29
N ARG A 28 -3.02 2.09 9.17
CA ARG A 28 -4.28 1.77 9.86
C ARG A 28 -4.71 2.87 10.84
N LYS A 29 -3.80 3.75 11.24
CA LYS A 29 -4.10 4.91 12.08
C LYS A 29 -4.44 6.15 11.27
N ARG A 30 -4.15 6.13 9.99
CA ARG A 30 -4.28 7.29 9.10
C ARG A 30 -5.35 7.03 8.05
N HIS A 31 -6.56 6.73 8.51
CA HIS A 31 -7.71 6.54 7.60
C HIS A 31 -8.10 7.82 6.88
N ASP A 32 -7.64 8.97 7.37
CA ASP A 32 -7.81 10.27 6.71
C ASP A 32 -7.08 10.35 5.37
N ALA A 33 -6.00 9.59 5.22
CA ALA A 33 -5.28 9.50 3.94
C ALA A 33 -6.00 8.48 3.05
N GLN A 34 -6.71 8.97 2.05
CA GLN A 34 -7.43 8.14 1.10
C GLN A 34 -6.44 7.38 0.20
N ASN A 35 -6.86 6.22 -0.30
CA ASN A 35 -6.00 5.48 -1.23
C ASN A 35 -5.67 6.32 -2.46
N ILE A 36 -6.61 7.10 -2.96
CA ILE A 36 -6.37 7.98 -4.09
C ILE A 36 -5.33 9.07 -3.76
N ASP A 37 -5.31 9.55 -2.51
CA ASP A 37 -4.30 10.53 -2.07
C ASP A 37 -2.91 9.92 -2.08
N LEU A 38 -2.77 8.69 -1.58
CA LEU A 38 -1.49 7.97 -1.59
C LEU A 38 -1.01 7.72 -3.02
N MET A 39 -1.91 7.31 -3.90
CA MET A 39 -1.58 7.13 -5.31
C MET A 39 -1.12 8.45 -5.95
N GLY A 40 -1.80 9.54 -5.63
CA GLY A 40 -1.45 10.86 -6.15
C GLY A 40 -0.12 11.39 -5.62
N LEU A 41 0.25 10.99 -4.42
CA LEU A 41 1.49 11.45 -3.78
C LEU A 41 2.71 10.63 -4.20
N SER A 42 2.58 9.32 -4.24
CA SER A 42 3.74 8.45 -4.40
C SER A 42 3.56 7.28 -5.36
N GLY A 43 2.40 7.17 -5.98
CA GLY A 43 2.17 6.14 -6.99
C GLY A 43 1.86 4.75 -6.44
N PHE A 44 1.61 4.61 -5.15
CA PHE A 44 1.13 3.37 -4.55
C PHE A 44 0.09 3.67 -3.47
N CYS A 45 -0.70 2.68 -3.13
CA CYS A 45 -1.69 2.81 -2.07
C CYS A 45 -1.76 1.51 -1.28
N ARG A 46 -2.70 1.44 -0.34
CA ARG A 46 -2.91 0.24 0.48
C ARG A 46 -3.18 -1.00 -0.37
N ASN A 47 -3.91 -0.84 -1.46
CA ASN A 47 -4.20 -1.97 -2.35
C ASN A 47 -2.93 -2.49 -3.03
N CYS A 48 -1.99 -1.61 -3.35
CA CYS A 48 -0.71 -2.02 -3.92
C CYS A 48 0.11 -2.83 -2.92
N LEU A 49 0.10 -2.41 -1.64
CA LEU A 49 0.78 -3.18 -0.58
C LEU A 49 0.17 -4.58 -0.45
N ALA A 50 -1.15 -4.69 -0.57
CA ALA A 50 -1.82 -5.98 -0.55
C ALA A 50 -1.39 -6.85 -1.73
N ASP A 51 -1.27 -6.27 -2.91
CA ASP A 51 -0.79 -6.99 -4.09
C ASP A 51 0.65 -7.48 -3.89
N TRP A 52 1.51 -6.65 -3.30
CA TRP A 52 2.89 -7.01 -3.02
C TRP A 52 3.02 -8.17 -2.04
N ILE A 53 2.13 -8.24 -1.05
CA ILE A 53 2.09 -9.39 -0.13
C ILE A 53 1.78 -10.67 -0.90
N ARG A 54 0.82 -10.63 -1.81
CA ARG A 54 0.47 -11.79 -2.63
C ARG A 54 1.60 -12.16 -3.57
N ASP A 55 2.23 -11.18 -4.18
CA ASP A 55 3.38 -11.40 -5.06
C ASP A 55 4.54 -12.06 -4.31
N ALA A 56 4.68 -11.76 -3.03
CA ALA A 56 5.73 -12.33 -2.19
C ALA A 56 5.42 -13.74 -1.70
N GLY A 57 4.22 -14.26 -1.98
CA GLY A 57 3.89 -15.65 -1.68
C GLY A 57 2.73 -15.89 -0.74
N TYR A 58 2.03 -14.84 -0.34
CA TYR A 58 0.84 -15.00 0.51
C TYR A 58 -0.24 -15.76 -0.27
N ASP A 59 -0.76 -16.82 0.31
CA ASP A 59 -1.72 -17.70 -0.35
C ASP A 59 -3.20 -17.33 -0.16
N GLY A 60 -3.48 -16.29 0.61
CA GLY A 60 -4.82 -15.75 0.75
C GLY A 60 -5.27 -15.05 -0.55
N ASP A 61 -6.56 -14.86 -0.70
CA ASP A 61 -7.08 -14.18 -1.87
C ASP A 61 -6.90 -12.66 -1.77
N LYS A 62 -7.32 -11.96 -2.82
CA LYS A 62 -7.17 -10.51 -2.91
C LYS A 62 -7.88 -9.79 -1.76
N GLY A 63 -9.08 -10.25 -1.41
CA GLY A 63 -9.85 -9.68 -0.31
C GLY A 63 -9.15 -9.88 1.03
N ASP A 64 -8.59 -11.06 1.26
CA ASP A 64 -7.86 -11.36 2.49
C ASP A 64 -6.63 -10.46 2.62
N ALA A 65 -5.87 -10.31 1.54
CA ALA A 65 -4.68 -9.47 1.55
C ALA A 65 -5.02 -8.00 1.82
N ARG A 66 -6.07 -7.50 1.20
CA ARG A 66 -6.52 -6.11 1.41
C ARG A 66 -6.99 -5.88 2.85
N ALA A 67 -7.66 -6.87 3.44
CA ALA A 67 -8.11 -6.79 4.83
C ALA A 67 -6.93 -6.69 5.80
N LEU A 68 -5.82 -7.35 5.50
CA LEU A 68 -4.61 -7.25 6.32
C LEU A 68 -4.08 -5.82 6.36
N ILE A 69 -4.07 -5.15 5.22
CA ILE A 69 -3.52 -3.79 5.13
C ILE A 69 -4.48 -2.76 5.72
N HIS A 70 -5.77 -2.88 5.41
CA HIS A 70 -6.77 -1.91 5.88
C HIS A 70 -7.17 -2.13 7.33
N GLY A 71 -6.92 -3.32 7.86
CA GLY A 71 -7.29 -3.67 9.24
C GLY A 71 -8.74 -4.10 9.39
N MET A 72 -9.45 -4.28 8.28
CA MET A 72 -10.86 -4.68 8.24
C MET A 72 -11.22 -5.07 6.81
N PRO A 73 -12.34 -5.78 6.58
CA PRO A 73 -12.80 -6.06 5.23
C PRO A 73 -13.00 -4.79 4.40
N MET A 74 -12.77 -4.88 3.09
CA MET A 74 -12.81 -3.71 2.21
C MET A 74 -14.16 -3.02 2.20
N ASP A 75 -15.26 -3.77 2.21
CA ASP A 75 -16.59 -3.18 2.22
C ASP A 75 -16.83 -2.35 3.48
N GLU A 76 -16.34 -2.81 4.63
CA GLU A 76 -16.42 -2.07 5.88
C GLU A 76 -15.55 -0.81 5.81
N TRP A 77 -14.31 -0.93 5.31
CA TRP A 77 -13.40 0.20 5.20
C TRP A 77 -13.96 1.27 4.27
N LYS A 78 -14.52 0.86 3.13
CA LYS A 78 -15.14 1.80 2.20
C LYS A 78 -16.32 2.52 2.83
N ALA A 79 -17.16 1.79 3.55
CA ALA A 79 -18.33 2.38 4.20
C ALA A 79 -17.95 3.38 5.28
N ARG A 80 -16.87 3.10 6.01
CA ARG A 80 -16.46 3.93 7.15
C ARG A 80 -15.55 5.09 6.80
N PHE A 81 -14.67 4.91 5.82
CA PHE A 81 -13.57 5.85 5.59
C PHE A 81 -13.45 6.37 4.17
N GLN A 82 -13.86 5.61 3.16
CA GLN A 82 -13.67 6.06 1.79
C GLN A 82 -14.65 7.17 1.44
N THR A 83 -14.11 8.26 0.90
CA THR A 83 -14.91 9.39 0.42
C THR A 83 -14.88 9.41 -1.10
N GLU A 84 -15.85 10.12 -1.69
CA GLU A 84 -15.87 10.29 -3.13
C GLU A 84 -14.66 11.13 -3.57
N ALA A 85 -13.98 10.67 -4.63
CA ALA A 85 -12.81 11.36 -5.14
C ALA A 85 -13.20 12.69 -5.79
N THR A 86 -12.43 13.73 -5.48
CA THR A 86 -12.61 15.03 -6.12
C THR A 86 -11.92 15.04 -7.49
N PRO A 87 -12.31 15.95 -8.39
CA PRO A 87 -11.59 16.09 -9.67
C PRO A 87 -10.09 16.34 -9.50
N GLU A 88 -9.71 17.09 -8.47
CA GLU A 88 -8.30 17.37 -8.17
C GLU A 88 -7.55 16.10 -7.74
N GLN A 89 -8.19 15.26 -6.94
CA GLN A 89 -7.60 13.99 -6.53
C GLN A 89 -7.42 13.05 -7.72
N LEU A 90 -8.40 12.97 -8.59
CA LEU A 90 -8.33 12.15 -9.80
C LEU A 90 -7.22 12.62 -10.75
N ALA A 91 -7.10 13.92 -10.95
CA ALA A 91 -6.07 14.50 -11.82
C ALA A 91 -4.67 14.24 -11.26
N ARG A 92 -4.51 14.39 -9.94
CA ARG A 92 -3.23 14.15 -9.28
C ARG A 92 -2.82 12.68 -9.36
N MET A 93 -3.77 11.78 -9.14
CA MET A 93 -3.53 10.34 -9.26
C MET A 93 -3.10 9.99 -10.68
N GLU A 94 -3.82 10.49 -11.68
CA GLU A 94 -3.54 10.20 -13.08
C GLU A 94 -2.14 10.68 -13.48
N ALA A 95 -1.77 11.88 -13.08
CA ALA A 95 -0.43 12.43 -13.33
C ALA A 95 0.65 11.62 -12.61
N SER A 96 0.38 11.21 -11.38
CA SER A 96 1.32 10.42 -10.57
C SER A 96 1.57 9.04 -11.17
N MET A 97 0.52 8.39 -11.64
CA MET A 97 0.62 7.04 -12.21
C MET A 97 1.48 6.99 -13.47
N LYS A 98 1.56 8.08 -14.21
CA LYS A 98 2.43 8.17 -15.40
C LYS A 98 3.90 8.11 -15.05
N LYS A 99 4.26 8.36 -13.78
CA LYS A 99 5.65 8.31 -13.31
C LYS A 99 6.08 6.92 -12.87
N ASN A 100 5.15 6.01 -12.70
CA ASN A 100 5.45 4.64 -12.28
C ASN A 100 6.13 3.80 -13.41
#